data_5da4210504a9977f25bde364cc6f599d
#
_entry.id   5da4210504a9977f25bde364cc6f599d
#
_cell.length_a   1.000
_cell.length_b   1.000
_cell.length_c   1.000
_cell.angle_alpha   90.00
_cell.angle_beta   90.00
_cell.angle_gamma   90.00
#
_symmetry.space_group_name_H-M   'P 1'
#
loop_
_entity.id
_entity.type
_entity.pdbx_description
1 polymer ?
#
loop_
_entity_poly.entity_id
_entity_poly.type
_entity_poly.pdbx_seq_one_letter_code
_entity_poly.pdbx_strand_id
1 'polypeptide(L)'
;MRVVRADARGACERRLASALGFVLLACGCATESPPQPPPTTPHAFEYGSALPRASWPTQDWYRGFGSDELDEFVGLAVRDNTDLTVARERVAEADARARQAGAAILPKVSIDGNATYLSGHSNQGSGHELDWFAMLSASYEVDFWGKNRATANAARLGAGASRAERDTVALTLLGGVAGEYFQVLALRERLSIAHANRDATKKILEAVQARFDAGVASPTELASQKAAWYAAQIVISDLEQLEMEARATLALLLGRPPENFEVRAENLDSLREPLVAAGLPSELLTRRPDVVMAETSLRAAHANLAAARAAMFPNLTLTAAAGVQNPALPAIVNTIPGVGPSYSAIAGLTQPIFDHGRLAAQRDEALAKEQELLATYRAAIIASLVDVEKALSTVQHLDAVREFQQGNVAESERAFEGAQLRYQRGSGDFLTLLESQRTLYAARDQFAQYRLARLEALVTLCKALGGGWNASAAATRDAEIAPAARAHDAASS
;
A
#
# COMPACT_ATOMS: atom_id res chain seq x y z
N MET A 1 -62.30 -21.23 -58.79
CA MET A 1 -60.91 -20.90 -58.53
C MET A 1 -60.74 -20.48 -57.06
N ARG A 2 -60.65 -21.46 -56.22
CA ARG A 2 -60.31 -21.37 -54.79
C ARG A 2 -59.21 -22.36 -54.53
N VAL A 3 -58.32 -22.07 -53.60
CA VAL A 3 -57.16 -22.82 -53.11
C VAL A 3 -55.84 -22.30 -53.71
N VAL A 4 -55.14 -21.52 -52.94
CA VAL A 4 -53.71 -21.47 -52.56
C VAL A 4 -53.47 -20.15 -51.79
N ARG A 5 -53.78 -20.13 -50.51
CA ARG A 5 -53.35 -19.06 -49.57
C ARG A 5 -53.16 -19.53 -48.12
N ALA A 6 -52.82 -20.77 -47.88
CA ALA A 6 -52.73 -21.31 -46.52
C ALA A 6 -51.33 -21.73 -46.06
N ASP A 7 -50.31 -21.81 -46.94
CA ASP A 7 -49.00 -22.46 -46.54
C ASP A 7 -47.86 -21.50 -46.22
N ALA A 8 -48.00 -20.19 -46.47
CA ALA A 8 -46.88 -19.25 -46.24
C ALA A 8 -46.70 -18.80 -44.76
N ARG A 9 -47.76 -18.86 -43.95
CA ARG A 9 -47.67 -18.48 -42.51
C ARG A 9 -47.05 -19.53 -41.64
N GLY A 10 -47.35 -20.83 -41.87
CA GLY A 10 -46.78 -21.95 -41.10
C GLY A 10 -45.28 -22.20 -41.31
N ALA A 11 -44.75 -21.83 -42.47
CA ALA A 11 -43.33 -21.94 -42.77
C ALA A 11 -42.48 -20.85 -42.11
N CYS A 12 -43.04 -19.64 -41.95
CA CYS A 12 -42.39 -18.51 -41.29
C CYS A 12 -42.31 -18.69 -39.75
N GLU A 13 -43.39 -19.19 -39.14
CA GLU A 13 -43.44 -19.51 -37.69
C GLU A 13 -42.48 -20.67 -37.32
N ARG A 14 -42.39 -21.71 -38.12
CA ARG A 14 -41.44 -22.81 -37.88
C ARG A 14 -39.97 -22.40 -38.04
N ARG A 15 -39.65 -21.47 -38.94
CA ARG A 15 -38.29 -20.93 -39.11
C ARG A 15 -37.91 -19.97 -37.98
N LEU A 16 -38.83 -19.18 -37.48
CA LEU A 16 -38.62 -18.33 -36.30
C LEU A 16 -38.45 -19.17 -35.02
N ALA A 17 -39.27 -20.23 -34.83
CA ALA A 17 -39.13 -21.12 -33.69
C ALA A 17 -37.81 -21.91 -33.73
N SER A 18 -37.35 -22.34 -34.92
CA SER A 18 -36.07 -23.03 -35.06
C SER A 18 -34.88 -22.08 -34.85
N ALA A 19 -34.97 -20.81 -35.26
CA ALA A 19 -33.93 -19.79 -35.00
C ALA A 19 -33.86 -19.41 -33.51
N LEU A 20 -35.01 -19.31 -32.83
CA LEU A 20 -35.06 -19.06 -31.38
C LEU A 20 -34.52 -20.24 -30.56
N GLY A 21 -34.80 -21.51 -31.01
CA GLY A 21 -34.26 -22.71 -30.39
C GLY A 21 -32.74 -22.85 -30.51
N PHE A 22 -32.14 -22.39 -31.60
CA PHE A 22 -30.67 -22.41 -31.79
C PHE A 22 -29.98 -21.35 -30.95
N VAL A 23 -30.63 -20.20 -30.69
CA VAL A 23 -30.11 -19.14 -29.81
C VAL A 23 -30.16 -19.57 -28.34
N LEU A 24 -31.17 -20.32 -27.92
CA LEU A 24 -31.30 -20.86 -26.55
C LEU A 24 -30.33 -22.00 -26.21
N LEU A 25 -29.87 -22.76 -27.21
CA LEU A 25 -28.86 -23.83 -27.02
C LEU A 25 -27.43 -23.30 -26.92
N ALA A 26 -27.18 -22.08 -27.35
CA ALA A 26 -25.88 -21.42 -27.19
C ALA A 26 -25.66 -20.77 -25.77
N CYS A 27 -26.69 -20.76 -24.93
CA CYS A 27 -26.63 -20.27 -23.54
C CYS A 27 -26.02 -21.27 -22.54
N GLY A 28 -25.44 -22.38 -22.99
CA GLY A 28 -24.80 -23.37 -22.16
C GLY A 28 -23.30 -23.04 -21.91
N CYS A 29 -23.00 -22.79 -20.63
CA CYS A 29 -21.67 -22.93 -20.03
C CYS A 29 -20.65 -21.80 -20.29
N ALA A 30 -20.92 -20.64 -19.71
CA ALA A 30 -19.83 -19.94 -19.06
C ALA A 30 -19.56 -20.65 -17.72
N THR A 31 -18.89 -21.81 -17.75
CA THR A 31 -18.40 -22.44 -16.53
C THR A 31 -17.28 -21.57 -15.99
N GLU A 32 -17.58 -20.78 -14.96
CA GLU A 32 -16.55 -20.20 -14.12
C GLU A 32 -15.66 -21.35 -13.66
N SER A 33 -14.37 -21.28 -14.02
CA SER A 33 -13.39 -22.18 -13.42
C SER A 33 -13.40 -21.92 -11.92
N PRO A 34 -13.54 -22.96 -11.07
CA PRO A 34 -13.54 -22.73 -9.64
C PRO A 34 -12.26 -22.02 -9.23
N PRO A 35 -12.32 -21.04 -8.32
CA PRO A 35 -11.13 -20.37 -7.82
C PRO A 35 -10.17 -21.44 -7.27
N GLN A 36 -8.91 -21.37 -7.68
CA GLN A 36 -7.90 -22.30 -7.15
C GLN A 36 -7.77 -22.08 -5.64
N PRO A 37 -7.74 -23.17 -4.84
CA PRO A 37 -7.64 -23.03 -3.39
C PRO A 37 -6.38 -22.26 -3.03
N PRO A 38 -6.43 -21.42 -1.98
CA PRO A 38 -5.23 -20.76 -1.45
C PRO A 38 -4.20 -21.83 -1.06
N PRO A 39 -2.89 -21.47 -1.03
CA PRO A 39 -1.88 -22.39 -0.55
C PRO A 39 -2.21 -22.84 0.87
N THR A 40 -1.92 -24.10 1.19
CA THR A 40 -2.12 -24.63 2.54
C THR A 40 -1.26 -23.84 3.53
N THR A 41 -1.91 -23.11 4.43
CA THR A 41 -1.21 -22.44 5.53
C THR A 41 -0.86 -23.47 6.63
N PRO A 42 0.31 -23.35 7.29
CA PRO A 42 0.65 -24.19 8.42
C PRO A 42 -0.36 -23.99 9.57
N HIS A 43 -0.50 -24.98 10.45
CA HIS A 43 -1.44 -24.92 11.58
C HIS A 43 -0.95 -24.00 12.71
N ALA A 44 0.36 -23.79 12.85
CA ALA A 44 0.98 -22.94 13.85
C ALA A 44 2.30 -22.39 13.33
N PHE A 45 2.77 -21.29 13.91
CA PHE A 45 4.11 -20.77 13.71
C PHE A 45 5.13 -21.62 14.50
N GLU A 46 6.30 -21.88 13.92
CA GLU A 46 7.37 -22.66 14.55
C GLU A 46 7.89 -21.96 15.81
N TYR A 47 8.09 -20.65 15.75
CA TYR A 47 8.58 -19.83 16.85
C TYR A 47 7.46 -19.19 17.69
N GLY A 48 6.19 -19.47 17.39
CA GLY A 48 5.03 -18.87 18.07
C GLY A 48 4.73 -19.39 19.45
N SER A 49 5.20 -20.61 19.80
CA SER A 49 4.90 -21.27 21.06
C SER A 49 5.64 -20.69 22.27
N ALA A 50 6.72 -19.93 22.04
CA ALA A 50 7.55 -19.34 23.09
C ALA A 50 7.01 -18.03 23.68
N LEU A 51 6.00 -17.39 23.03
CA LEU A 51 5.45 -16.14 23.48
C LEU A 51 4.29 -16.37 24.47
N PRO A 52 4.14 -15.50 25.51
CA PRO A 52 3.00 -15.54 26.41
C PRO A 52 1.69 -15.39 25.63
N ARG A 53 0.57 -15.89 26.20
CA ARG A 53 -0.77 -15.64 25.66
C ARG A 53 -1.11 -14.15 25.81
N ALA A 54 -0.70 -13.35 24.83
CA ALA A 54 -1.04 -11.94 24.72
C ALA A 54 -2.14 -11.74 23.65
N SER A 55 -2.65 -10.55 23.52
CA SER A 55 -3.63 -10.23 22.49
C SER A 55 -2.93 -9.95 21.14
N TRP A 56 -3.64 -10.17 20.04
CA TRP A 56 -3.24 -9.70 18.71
C TRP A 56 -3.03 -8.18 18.73
N PRO A 57 -2.07 -7.61 17.97
CA PRO A 57 -1.88 -6.17 17.92
C PRO A 57 -3.16 -5.43 17.58
N THR A 58 -3.46 -4.35 18.30
CA THR A 58 -4.54 -3.41 17.98
C THR A 58 -4.05 -2.35 16.98
N GLN A 59 -4.95 -1.54 16.41
CA GLN A 59 -4.57 -0.50 15.44
C GLN A 59 -3.67 0.58 16.04
N ASP A 60 -3.74 0.75 17.35
CA ASP A 60 -2.94 1.67 18.15
C ASP A 60 -1.81 0.96 18.92
N TRP A 61 -1.26 -0.13 18.35
CA TRP A 61 -0.19 -0.94 18.94
C TRP A 61 1.02 -0.13 19.41
N TYR A 62 1.31 1.00 18.76
CA TYR A 62 2.41 1.91 19.12
C TYR A 62 2.24 2.52 20.51
N ARG A 63 1.02 2.67 21.02
CA ARG A 63 0.75 3.13 22.41
C ARG A 63 1.26 2.17 23.46
N GLY A 64 1.42 0.89 23.11
CA GLY A 64 1.99 -0.12 23.98
C GLY A 64 3.42 0.19 24.42
N PHE A 65 4.15 1.05 23.68
CA PHE A 65 5.48 1.52 24.08
C PHE A 65 5.46 2.61 25.16
N GLY A 66 4.30 3.17 25.52
CA GLY A 66 4.11 4.08 26.64
C GLY A 66 4.76 5.45 26.46
N SER A 67 4.87 5.95 25.23
CA SER A 67 5.42 7.27 24.92
C SER A 67 4.35 8.18 24.30
N ASP A 68 3.96 9.22 25.05
CA ASP A 68 3.02 10.24 24.57
C ASP A 68 3.60 11.01 23.35
N GLU A 69 4.91 11.16 23.30
CA GLU A 69 5.60 11.81 22.18
C GLU A 69 5.53 10.97 20.90
N LEU A 70 5.66 9.64 21.02
CA LEU A 70 5.45 8.73 19.89
C LEU A 70 4.00 8.82 19.39
N ASP A 71 3.03 8.89 20.29
CA ASP A 71 1.61 9.04 19.93
C ASP A 71 1.35 10.34 19.17
N GLU A 72 1.98 11.45 19.61
CA GLU A 72 1.95 12.73 18.91
C GLU A 72 2.56 12.63 17.51
N PHE A 73 3.75 12.01 17.37
CA PHE A 73 4.42 11.83 16.09
C PHE A 73 3.63 10.95 15.12
N VAL A 74 3.06 9.87 15.59
CA VAL A 74 2.15 9.03 14.79
C VAL A 74 0.96 9.85 14.30
N GLY A 75 0.35 10.66 15.16
CA GLY A 75 -0.75 11.55 14.78
C GLY A 75 -0.36 12.56 13.70
N LEU A 76 0.84 13.14 13.79
CA LEU A 76 1.41 14.05 12.79
C LEU A 76 1.66 13.32 11.47
N ALA A 77 2.32 12.16 11.50
CA ALA A 77 2.60 11.37 10.30
C ALA A 77 1.33 10.97 9.54
N VAL A 78 0.31 10.48 10.24
CA VAL A 78 -0.97 10.11 9.61
C VAL A 78 -1.66 11.32 8.95
N ARG A 79 -1.49 12.53 9.49
CA ARG A 79 -2.10 13.74 8.97
C ARG A 79 -1.30 14.36 7.82
N ASP A 80 0.03 14.49 7.98
CA ASP A 80 0.86 15.39 7.19
C ASP A 80 1.84 14.65 6.24
N ASN A 81 2.00 13.31 6.34
CA ASN A 81 2.92 12.56 5.50
C ASN A 81 2.49 12.58 4.02
N THR A 82 3.44 12.89 3.13
CA THR A 82 3.21 13.05 1.69
C THR A 82 2.91 11.72 0.99
N ASP A 83 3.57 10.62 1.36
CA ASP A 83 3.37 9.31 0.73
C ASP A 83 1.97 8.76 1.05
N LEU A 84 1.51 8.98 2.28
CA LEU A 84 0.16 8.61 2.67
C LEU A 84 -0.89 9.48 1.95
N THR A 85 -0.59 10.76 1.72
CA THR A 85 -1.44 11.65 0.92
C THR A 85 -1.52 11.16 -0.53
N VAL A 86 -0.38 10.83 -1.16
CA VAL A 86 -0.35 10.22 -2.51
C VAL A 86 -1.17 8.94 -2.56
N ALA A 87 -1.06 8.08 -1.55
CA ALA A 87 -1.85 6.84 -1.49
C ALA A 87 -3.36 7.11 -1.37
N ARG A 88 -3.78 8.16 -0.63
CA ARG A 88 -5.19 8.59 -0.56
C ARG A 88 -5.71 9.09 -1.91
N GLU A 89 -4.94 9.89 -2.62
CA GLU A 89 -5.33 10.40 -3.95
C GLU A 89 -5.39 9.27 -5.00
N ARG A 90 -4.53 8.25 -4.91
CA ARG A 90 -4.65 7.04 -5.74
C ARG A 90 -5.96 6.28 -5.50
N VAL A 91 -6.44 6.23 -4.26
CA VAL A 91 -7.77 5.67 -3.95
C VAL A 91 -8.87 6.51 -4.59
N ALA A 92 -8.82 7.84 -4.49
CA ALA A 92 -9.80 8.74 -5.11
C ALA A 92 -9.82 8.59 -6.64
N GLU A 93 -8.65 8.46 -7.27
CA GLU A 93 -8.51 8.18 -8.70
C GLU A 93 -9.14 6.81 -9.07
N ALA A 94 -8.84 5.75 -8.32
CA ALA A 94 -9.38 4.41 -8.55
C ALA A 94 -10.92 4.39 -8.37
N ASP A 95 -11.46 5.12 -7.40
CA ASP A 95 -12.89 5.28 -7.20
C ASP A 95 -13.56 6.04 -8.37
N ALA A 96 -12.89 7.07 -8.92
CA ALA A 96 -13.37 7.76 -10.10
C ALA A 96 -13.39 6.84 -11.33
N ARG A 97 -12.34 6.02 -11.54
CA ARG A 97 -12.30 4.99 -12.59
C ARG A 97 -13.42 3.95 -12.42
N ALA A 98 -13.71 3.54 -11.19
CA ALA A 98 -14.80 2.61 -10.91
C ALA A 98 -16.17 3.22 -11.25
N ARG A 99 -16.39 4.51 -10.94
CA ARG A 99 -17.61 5.23 -11.36
C ARG A 99 -17.70 5.35 -12.87
N GLN A 100 -16.60 5.69 -13.54
CA GLN A 100 -16.52 5.78 -15.01
C GLN A 100 -16.87 4.43 -15.68
N ALA A 101 -16.28 3.33 -15.21
CA ALA A 101 -16.58 1.99 -15.72
C ALA A 101 -18.04 1.60 -15.44
N GLY A 102 -18.59 1.97 -14.28
CA GLY A 102 -19.99 1.76 -13.93
C GLY A 102 -20.98 2.54 -14.78
N ALA A 103 -20.59 3.67 -15.33
CA ALA A 103 -21.44 4.47 -16.20
C ALA A 103 -21.77 3.75 -17.51
N ALA A 104 -20.92 2.83 -17.99
CA ALA A 104 -21.18 2.02 -19.19
C ALA A 104 -22.37 1.03 -19.05
N ILE A 105 -22.85 0.81 -17.84
CA ILE A 105 -24.04 -0.04 -17.57
C ILE A 105 -25.34 0.73 -17.85
N LEU A 106 -25.29 2.06 -17.94
CA LEU A 106 -26.44 2.94 -18.12
C LEU A 106 -26.47 3.52 -19.54
N PRO A 107 -27.65 3.93 -20.05
CA PRO A 107 -27.73 4.65 -21.31
C PRO A 107 -26.91 5.96 -21.28
N LYS A 108 -26.18 6.23 -22.37
CA LYS A 108 -25.56 7.52 -22.63
C LYS A 108 -26.54 8.40 -23.36
N VAL A 109 -26.78 9.62 -22.86
CA VAL A 109 -27.60 10.65 -23.52
C VAL A 109 -26.71 11.81 -23.93
N SER A 110 -26.81 12.25 -25.19
CA SER A 110 -26.06 13.38 -25.72
C SER A 110 -26.96 14.28 -26.60
N ILE A 111 -26.55 15.54 -26.74
CA ILE A 111 -27.07 16.43 -27.75
C ILE A 111 -26.03 16.54 -28.84
N ASP A 112 -26.40 16.18 -30.04
CA ASP A 112 -25.55 16.20 -31.22
C ASP A 112 -26.08 17.26 -32.20
N GLY A 113 -25.19 18.15 -32.63
CA GLY A 113 -25.52 19.18 -33.62
C GLY A 113 -24.43 19.26 -34.68
N ASN A 114 -24.83 19.41 -35.93
CA ASN A 114 -23.93 19.61 -37.05
C ASN A 114 -24.54 20.64 -38.03
N ALA A 115 -23.68 21.44 -38.61
CA ALA A 115 -24.04 22.31 -39.73
C ALA A 115 -22.98 22.18 -40.84
N THR A 116 -23.39 21.74 -42.02
CA THR A 116 -22.49 21.48 -43.14
C THR A 116 -22.94 22.35 -44.31
N TYR A 117 -22.04 23.20 -44.81
CA TYR A 117 -22.23 23.96 -46.03
C TYR A 117 -21.59 23.22 -47.20
N LEU A 118 -22.42 22.78 -48.14
CA LEU A 118 -22.02 22.13 -49.36
C LEU A 118 -22.13 23.12 -50.53
N SER A 119 -21.02 23.28 -51.26
CA SER A 119 -20.98 24.06 -52.51
C SER A 119 -20.45 23.15 -53.62
N GLY A 120 -21.25 22.92 -54.63
CA GLY A 120 -20.90 22.02 -55.73
C GLY A 120 -21.33 22.55 -57.08
N HIS A 121 -20.55 22.22 -58.13
CA HIS A 121 -20.92 22.38 -59.53
C HIS A 121 -21.30 21.01 -60.09
N SER A 122 -22.53 20.86 -60.56
CA SER A 122 -22.96 19.68 -61.30
C SER A 122 -23.36 20.09 -62.73
N ASN A 123 -23.53 19.12 -63.63
CA ASN A 123 -24.00 19.36 -65.00
C ASN A 123 -25.40 19.98 -65.07
N GLN A 124 -26.06 20.19 -63.93
CA GLN A 124 -27.39 20.83 -63.79
C GLN A 124 -27.35 22.23 -63.13
N GLY A 125 -26.14 22.76 -62.84
CA GLY A 125 -25.97 24.10 -62.26
C GLY A 125 -25.14 24.11 -60.97
N SER A 126 -24.75 25.30 -60.48
CA SER A 126 -24.14 25.52 -59.18
C SER A 126 -25.21 25.56 -58.12
N GLY A 127 -25.11 24.70 -57.13
CA GLY A 127 -26.00 24.70 -55.95
C GLY A 127 -25.20 24.93 -54.66
N HIS A 128 -25.84 25.67 -53.75
CA HIS A 128 -25.36 25.82 -52.38
C HIS A 128 -26.42 25.23 -51.46
N GLU A 129 -26.02 24.34 -50.57
CA GLU A 129 -26.93 23.72 -49.60
C GLU A 129 -26.32 23.82 -48.19
N LEU A 130 -27.11 24.31 -47.26
CA LEU A 130 -26.81 24.29 -45.83
C LEU A 130 -27.60 23.15 -45.20
N ASP A 131 -26.91 22.10 -44.87
CA ASP A 131 -27.50 20.97 -44.14
C ASP A 131 -27.11 21.08 -42.65
N TRP A 132 -28.11 21.00 -41.77
CA TRP A 132 -27.90 21.06 -40.34
C TRP A 132 -28.90 20.20 -39.58
N PHE A 133 -28.49 19.72 -38.42
CA PHE A 133 -29.37 19.05 -37.48
C PHE A 133 -29.01 19.40 -36.02
N ALA A 134 -29.97 19.27 -35.13
CA ALA A 134 -29.79 19.25 -33.68
C ALA A 134 -30.67 18.15 -33.09
N MET A 135 -30.03 17.14 -32.51
CA MET A 135 -30.70 15.93 -32.06
C MET A 135 -30.30 15.58 -30.63
N LEU A 136 -31.27 15.21 -29.79
CA LEU A 136 -31.04 14.49 -28.53
C LEU A 136 -30.94 13.02 -28.88
N SER A 137 -29.82 12.41 -28.59
CA SER A 137 -29.56 10.99 -28.82
C SER A 137 -29.37 10.23 -27.51
N ALA A 138 -29.90 9.02 -27.46
CA ALA A 138 -29.64 8.05 -26.37
C ALA A 138 -29.10 6.76 -26.96
N SER A 139 -27.98 6.28 -26.42
CA SER A 139 -27.37 5.03 -26.84
C SER A 139 -27.16 4.11 -25.63
N TYR A 140 -27.55 2.86 -25.76
CA TYR A 140 -27.44 1.85 -24.70
C TYR A 140 -26.96 0.51 -25.28
N GLU A 141 -25.83 0.01 -24.76
CA GLU A 141 -25.37 -1.35 -25.01
C GLU A 141 -26.05 -2.30 -24.03
N VAL A 142 -26.92 -3.19 -24.53
CA VAL A 142 -27.61 -4.16 -23.71
C VAL A 142 -26.60 -5.21 -23.24
N ASP A 143 -26.28 -5.20 -21.96
CA ASP A 143 -25.26 -6.06 -21.35
C ASP A 143 -25.78 -7.49 -21.11
N PHE A 144 -26.16 -8.16 -22.19
CA PHE A 144 -26.73 -9.51 -22.16
C PHE A 144 -25.71 -10.54 -21.64
N TRP A 145 -24.47 -10.42 -22.09
CA TRP A 145 -23.36 -11.34 -21.75
C TRP A 145 -22.59 -10.93 -20.51
N GLY A 146 -22.91 -9.77 -19.94
CA GLY A 146 -22.28 -9.28 -18.71
C GLY A 146 -20.93 -8.61 -18.90
N LYS A 147 -20.54 -8.23 -20.12
CA LYS A 147 -19.27 -7.53 -20.42
C LYS A 147 -19.11 -6.26 -19.60
N ASN A 148 -20.09 -5.36 -19.65
CA ASN A 148 -20.03 -4.07 -18.98
C ASN A 148 -20.13 -4.22 -17.46
N ARG A 149 -20.94 -5.15 -16.95
CA ARG A 149 -21.02 -5.49 -15.53
C ARG A 149 -19.70 -6.06 -15.02
N ALA A 150 -19.05 -6.96 -15.78
CA ALA A 150 -17.76 -7.54 -15.42
C ALA A 150 -16.66 -6.48 -15.41
N THR A 151 -16.62 -5.58 -16.41
CA THR A 151 -15.69 -4.43 -16.45
C THR A 151 -15.87 -3.49 -15.25
N ALA A 152 -17.11 -3.14 -14.94
CA ALA A 152 -17.42 -2.30 -13.78
C ALA A 152 -17.06 -2.97 -12.45
N ASN A 153 -17.27 -4.28 -12.35
CA ASN A 153 -16.89 -5.07 -11.18
C ASN A 153 -15.35 -5.13 -11.03
N ALA A 154 -14.62 -5.35 -12.13
CA ALA A 154 -13.15 -5.30 -12.13
C ALA A 154 -12.62 -3.95 -11.64
N ALA A 155 -13.20 -2.84 -12.12
CA ALA A 155 -12.80 -1.50 -11.69
C ALA A 155 -13.11 -1.25 -10.19
N ARG A 156 -14.26 -1.73 -9.66
CA ARG A 156 -14.58 -1.64 -8.22
C ARG A 156 -13.61 -2.44 -7.38
N LEU A 157 -13.25 -3.65 -7.81
CA LEU A 157 -12.25 -4.48 -7.13
C LEU A 157 -10.87 -3.82 -7.19
N GLY A 158 -10.51 -3.18 -8.32
CA GLY A 158 -9.30 -2.36 -8.44
C GLY A 158 -9.25 -1.22 -7.42
N ALA A 159 -10.37 -0.51 -7.22
CA ALA A 159 -10.47 0.50 -6.16
C ALA A 159 -10.32 -0.11 -4.75
N GLY A 160 -10.85 -1.32 -4.53
CA GLY A 160 -10.64 -2.07 -3.29
C GLY A 160 -9.18 -2.42 -3.05
N ALA A 161 -8.45 -2.83 -4.09
CA ALA A 161 -7.01 -3.09 -4.02
C ALA A 161 -6.22 -1.82 -3.67
N SER A 162 -6.56 -0.66 -4.28
CA SER A 162 -5.92 0.63 -3.94
C SER A 162 -6.15 1.06 -2.49
N ARG A 163 -7.30 0.73 -1.89
CA ARG A 163 -7.54 0.97 -0.46
C ARG A 163 -6.64 0.11 0.41
N ALA A 164 -6.49 -1.17 0.09
CA ALA A 164 -5.58 -2.06 0.81
C ALA A 164 -4.11 -1.65 0.64
N GLU A 165 -3.72 -1.12 -0.54
CA GLU A 165 -2.41 -0.51 -0.78
C GLU A 165 -2.18 0.70 0.12
N ARG A 166 -3.14 1.64 0.21
CA ARG A 166 -3.08 2.79 1.15
C ARG A 166 -2.87 2.32 2.59
N ASP A 167 -3.58 1.27 3.01
CA ASP A 167 -3.48 0.75 4.37
C ASP A 167 -2.12 0.08 4.62
N THR A 168 -1.52 -0.53 3.60
CA THR A 168 -0.13 -1.05 3.64
C THR A 168 0.88 0.09 3.79
N VAL A 169 0.70 1.19 3.06
CA VAL A 169 1.54 2.40 3.19
C VAL A 169 1.41 2.98 4.60
N ALA A 170 0.18 3.09 5.14
CA ALA A 170 -0.05 3.58 6.49
C ALA A 170 0.64 2.71 7.54
N LEU A 171 0.51 1.38 7.48
CA LEU A 171 1.16 0.45 8.41
C LEU A 171 2.69 0.56 8.34
N THR A 172 3.23 0.71 7.13
CA THR A 172 4.69 0.89 6.93
C THR A 172 5.17 2.21 7.49
N LEU A 173 4.42 3.29 7.29
CA LEU A 173 4.70 4.61 7.86
C LEU A 173 4.73 4.58 9.39
N LEU A 174 3.72 3.98 10.04
CA LEU A 174 3.67 3.86 11.49
C LEU A 174 4.88 3.10 12.04
N GLY A 175 5.26 2.00 11.40
CA GLY A 175 6.45 1.25 11.78
C GLY A 175 7.74 2.04 11.55
N GLY A 176 7.83 2.81 10.48
CA GLY A 176 8.96 3.70 10.19
C GLY A 176 9.11 4.80 11.23
N VAL A 177 8.00 5.48 11.59
CA VAL A 177 8.00 6.52 12.62
C VAL A 177 8.46 5.98 13.98
N ALA A 178 7.94 4.82 14.40
CA ALA A 178 8.35 4.21 15.66
C ALA A 178 9.83 3.79 15.63
N GLY A 179 10.30 3.16 14.53
CA GLY A 179 11.69 2.75 14.38
C GLY A 179 12.66 3.93 14.44
N GLU A 180 12.41 4.99 13.65
CA GLU A 180 13.27 6.18 13.65
C GLU A 180 13.24 6.94 14.98
N TYR A 181 12.09 6.99 15.64
CA TYR A 181 11.99 7.57 16.98
C TYR A 181 12.89 6.80 17.97
N PHE A 182 12.82 5.47 17.98
CA PHE A 182 13.68 4.65 18.84
C PHE A 182 15.16 4.76 18.46
N GLN A 183 15.46 4.90 17.18
CA GLN A 183 16.83 5.15 16.70
C GLN A 183 17.40 6.46 17.24
N VAL A 184 16.63 7.55 17.23
CA VAL A 184 17.04 8.84 17.81
C VAL A 184 17.36 8.70 19.31
N LEU A 185 16.45 8.03 20.06
CA LEU A 185 16.65 7.83 21.50
C LEU A 185 17.86 6.95 21.82
N ALA A 186 18.07 5.88 21.03
CA ALA A 186 19.22 5.01 21.18
C ALA A 186 20.53 5.76 20.88
N LEU A 187 20.57 6.60 19.87
CA LEU A 187 21.75 7.42 19.54
C LEU A 187 22.05 8.42 20.66
N ARG A 188 21.06 9.03 21.27
CA ARG A 188 21.23 9.90 22.44
C ARG A 188 21.76 9.14 23.65
N GLU A 189 21.27 7.94 23.93
CA GLU A 189 21.80 7.08 24.97
C GLU A 189 23.27 6.72 24.69
N ARG A 190 23.62 6.35 23.46
CA ARG A 190 25.00 6.08 23.04
C ARG A 190 25.89 7.32 23.13
N LEU A 191 25.38 8.52 22.79
CA LEU A 191 26.07 9.79 22.99
C LEU A 191 26.38 10.02 24.48
N SER A 192 25.43 9.77 25.37
CA SER A 192 25.63 9.87 26.82
C SER A 192 26.73 8.91 27.30
N ILE A 193 26.73 7.66 26.82
CA ILE A 193 27.77 6.67 27.11
C ILE A 193 29.14 7.14 26.57
N ALA A 194 29.20 7.69 25.35
CA ALA A 194 30.42 8.18 24.73
C ALA A 194 30.99 9.39 25.48
N HIS A 195 30.15 10.33 25.92
CA HIS A 195 30.55 11.46 26.76
C HIS A 195 31.12 10.99 28.11
N ALA A 196 30.46 10.04 28.77
CA ALA A 196 30.97 9.47 30.00
C ALA A 196 32.33 8.75 29.79
N ASN A 197 32.51 8.04 28.68
CA ASN A 197 33.79 7.43 28.32
C ASN A 197 34.88 8.47 28.05
N ARG A 198 34.58 9.54 27.30
CA ARG A 198 35.51 10.66 27.06
C ARG A 198 35.98 11.29 28.38
N ASP A 199 35.02 11.53 29.32
CA ASP A 199 35.37 12.18 30.59
C ASP A 199 36.20 11.24 31.48
N ALA A 200 35.92 9.94 31.48
CA ALA A 200 36.76 8.96 32.15
C ALA A 200 38.16 8.89 31.51
N THR A 201 38.25 8.87 30.18
CA THR A 201 39.50 8.85 29.43
C THR A 201 40.35 10.12 29.71
N LYS A 202 39.70 11.29 29.82
CA LYS A 202 40.33 12.55 30.15
C LYS A 202 40.94 12.54 31.56
N LYS A 203 40.21 12.05 32.55
CA LYS A 203 40.71 11.92 33.92
C LYS A 203 41.91 11.00 34.01
N ILE A 204 41.91 9.87 33.28
CA ILE A 204 43.05 8.96 33.19
C ILE A 204 44.23 9.64 32.49
N LEU A 205 43.98 10.41 31.40
CA LEU A 205 45.02 11.15 30.71
C LEU A 205 45.71 12.16 31.62
N GLU A 206 44.94 12.90 32.43
CA GLU A 206 45.50 13.87 33.41
C GLU A 206 46.34 13.15 34.45
N ALA A 207 45.93 12.00 34.95
CA ALA A 207 46.70 11.19 35.89
C ALA A 207 47.99 10.62 35.25
N VAL A 208 47.96 10.14 34.01
CA VAL A 208 49.11 9.62 33.27
C VAL A 208 50.08 10.76 32.95
N GLN A 209 49.61 11.97 32.57
CA GLN A 209 50.44 13.12 32.35
C GLN A 209 51.19 13.53 33.62
N ALA A 210 50.50 13.62 34.76
CA ALA A 210 51.15 13.96 36.03
C ALA A 210 52.23 12.92 36.43
N ARG A 211 52.00 11.63 36.19
CA ARG A 211 53.02 10.55 36.42
C ARG A 211 54.17 10.64 35.44
N PHE A 212 53.96 11.03 34.21
CA PHE A 212 55.02 11.27 33.21
C PHE A 212 55.88 12.47 33.59
N ASP A 213 55.28 13.55 34.03
CA ASP A 213 56.00 14.76 34.48
C ASP A 213 56.82 14.47 35.75
N ALA A 214 56.38 13.54 36.56
CA ALA A 214 57.13 13.01 37.74
C ALA A 214 58.19 11.93 37.38
N GLY A 215 58.34 11.57 36.08
CA GLY A 215 59.29 10.55 35.63
C GLY A 215 58.90 9.13 35.91
N VAL A 216 57.67 8.84 36.30
CA VAL A 216 57.14 7.51 36.67
C VAL A 216 56.44 6.79 35.51
N ALA A 217 55.76 7.50 34.60
CA ALA A 217 55.11 6.92 33.42
C ALA A 217 56.04 7.01 32.19
N SER A 218 55.88 6.08 31.24
CA SER A 218 56.65 6.07 30.01
C SER A 218 56.01 7.01 28.94
N PRO A 219 56.84 7.51 27.97
CA PRO A 219 56.28 8.24 26.81
C PRO A 219 55.21 7.47 26.02
N THR A 220 55.33 6.12 25.98
CA THR A 220 54.39 5.22 25.31
C THR A 220 53.05 5.21 26.01
N GLU A 221 52.98 5.16 27.35
CA GLU A 221 51.75 5.21 28.13
C GLU A 221 51.00 6.56 27.87
N LEU A 222 51.71 7.67 27.88
CA LEU A 222 51.16 8.96 27.64
C LEU A 222 50.64 9.10 26.19
N ALA A 223 51.42 8.63 25.20
CA ALA A 223 50.98 8.62 23.80
C ALA A 223 49.75 7.76 23.59
N SER A 224 49.68 6.56 24.18
CA SER A 224 48.56 5.65 24.11
C SER A 224 47.28 6.26 24.71
N GLN A 225 47.40 6.93 25.86
CA GLN A 225 46.26 7.59 26.50
C GLN A 225 45.76 8.82 25.73
N LYS A 226 46.67 9.59 25.13
CA LYS A 226 46.31 10.69 24.22
C LYS A 226 45.54 10.15 23.00
N ALA A 227 46.01 9.06 22.40
CA ALA A 227 45.34 8.42 21.29
C ALA A 227 43.92 7.92 21.68
N ALA A 228 43.75 7.32 22.87
CA ALA A 228 42.44 6.92 23.37
C ALA A 228 41.51 8.12 23.59
N TRP A 229 42.03 9.25 24.07
CA TRP A 229 41.22 10.45 24.25
C TRP A 229 40.74 11.04 22.90
N TYR A 230 41.62 11.10 21.88
CA TYR A 230 41.24 11.54 20.55
C TYR A 230 40.21 10.58 19.90
N ALA A 231 40.39 9.24 20.07
CA ALA A 231 39.45 8.28 19.57
C ALA A 231 38.04 8.47 20.20
N ALA A 232 37.97 8.75 21.51
CA ALA A 232 36.69 9.04 22.16
C ALA A 232 36.00 10.32 21.61
N GLN A 233 36.76 11.32 21.20
CA GLN A 233 36.19 12.53 20.56
C GLN A 233 35.65 12.26 19.16
N ILE A 234 36.32 11.40 18.37
CA ILE A 234 35.87 10.99 17.04
C ILE A 234 34.52 10.27 17.16
N VAL A 235 34.39 9.32 18.10
CA VAL A 235 33.14 8.58 18.32
C VAL A 235 31.97 9.50 18.65
N ILE A 236 32.18 10.55 19.44
CA ILE A 236 31.14 11.53 19.76
C ILE A 236 30.67 12.25 18.47
N SER A 237 31.61 12.74 17.66
CA SER A 237 31.29 13.44 16.42
C SER A 237 30.53 12.56 15.44
N ASP A 238 30.91 11.27 15.33
CA ASP A 238 30.23 10.30 14.47
C ASP A 238 28.78 10.04 14.96
N LEU A 239 28.59 9.92 16.28
CA LEU A 239 27.27 9.70 16.87
C LEU A 239 26.38 10.95 16.77
N GLU A 240 26.92 12.16 16.88
CA GLU A 240 26.21 13.43 16.67
C GLU A 240 25.70 13.53 15.23
N GLN A 241 26.52 13.12 14.25
CA GLN A 241 26.13 13.07 12.85
C GLN A 241 24.97 12.08 12.64
N LEU A 242 25.08 10.86 13.18
CA LEU A 242 24.03 9.83 13.06
C LEU A 242 22.71 10.27 13.73
N GLU A 243 22.78 10.95 14.89
CA GLU A 243 21.59 11.48 15.57
C GLU A 243 20.90 12.53 14.72
N MET A 244 21.67 13.43 14.13
CA MET A 244 21.12 14.45 13.24
C MET A 244 20.44 13.82 12.01
N GLU A 245 21.06 12.79 11.40
CA GLU A 245 20.50 12.07 10.25
C GLU A 245 19.20 11.33 10.60
N ALA A 246 19.18 10.61 11.74
CA ALA A 246 17.98 9.92 12.21
C ALA A 246 16.84 10.90 12.52
N ARG A 247 17.15 12.02 13.16
CA ARG A 247 16.18 13.09 13.43
C ARG A 247 15.64 13.73 12.15
N ALA A 248 16.49 13.94 11.14
CA ALA A 248 16.06 14.44 9.83
C ALA A 248 15.16 13.43 9.10
N THR A 249 15.48 12.14 9.18
CA THR A 249 14.64 11.06 8.63
C THR A 249 13.29 11.00 9.32
N LEU A 250 13.26 11.11 10.64
CA LEU A 250 12.01 11.18 11.40
C LEU A 250 11.17 12.40 10.98
N ALA A 251 11.77 13.57 10.84
CA ALA A 251 11.06 14.76 10.37
C ALA A 251 10.45 14.56 8.97
N LEU A 252 11.17 13.91 8.05
CA LEU A 252 10.65 13.53 6.73
C LEU A 252 9.42 12.63 6.83
N LEU A 253 9.45 11.61 7.68
CA LEU A 253 8.30 10.71 7.90
C LEU A 253 7.08 11.45 8.46
N LEU A 254 7.32 12.51 9.25
CA LEU A 254 6.26 13.38 9.77
C LEU A 254 5.77 14.43 8.76
N GLY A 255 6.34 14.48 7.55
CA GLY A 255 6.01 15.49 6.54
C GLY A 255 6.46 16.90 6.91
N ARG A 256 7.54 17.04 7.69
CA ARG A 256 8.08 18.31 8.18
C ARG A 256 9.50 18.56 7.71
N PRO A 257 9.90 19.82 7.50
CA PRO A 257 11.29 20.16 7.29
C PRO A 257 12.11 19.86 8.56
N PRO A 258 13.39 19.45 8.43
CA PRO A 258 14.22 19.09 9.58
C PRO A 258 14.63 20.28 10.44
N GLU A 259 14.52 21.50 9.91
CA GLU A 259 14.86 22.73 10.64
C GLU A 259 13.86 22.95 11.78
N ASN A 260 14.39 23.18 12.98
CA ASN A 260 13.61 23.38 14.22
C ASN A 260 12.72 22.17 14.62
N PHE A 261 13.04 20.98 14.11
CA PHE A 261 12.40 19.76 14.57
C PHE A 261 13.17 19.17 15.77
N GLU A 262 12.49 18.98 16.88
CA GLU A 262 13.09 18.49 18.12
C GLU A 262 12.34 17.24 18.61
N VAL A 263 13.09 16.32 19.16
CA VAL A 263 12.62 15.17 19.93
C VAL A 263 12.91 15.48 21.40
N ARG A 264 11.92 15.41 22.27
CA ARG A 264 12.02 15.80 23.70
C ARG A 264 12.65 14.70 24.57
N ALA A 265 12.32 13.44 24.27
CA ALA A 265 12.83 12.31 25.06
C ALA A 265 14.34 12.15 24.89
N GLU A 266 15.03 11.82 25.99
CA GLU A 266 16.50 11.80 26.05
C GLU A 266 17.11 10.40 25.82
N ASN A 267 16.38 9.33 26.17
CA ASN A 267 16.88 7.96 26.12
C ASN A 267 15.73 6.92 26.01
N LEU A 268 16.09 5.64 26.00
CA LEU A 268 15.14 4.54 25.89
C LEU A 268 14.47 4.14 27.21
N ASP A 269 14.83 4.74 28.36
CA ASP A 269 14.39 4.28 29.69
C ASP A 269 12.90 4.50 29.96
N SER A 270 12.29 5.48 29.29
CA SER A 270 10.87 5.78 29.41
C SER A 270 9.96 4.80 28.64
N LEU A 271 10.54 4.01 27.74
CA LEU A 271 9.81 3.11 26.86
C LEU A 271 9.49 1.78 27.55
N ARG A 272 8.34 1.22 27.17
CA ARG A 272 7.88 -0.10 27.61
C ARG A 272 7.97 -1.09 26.45
N GLU A 273 8.13 -2.36 26.75
CA GLU A 273 8.06 -3.44 25.78
C GLU A 273 6.63 -4.02 25.78
N PRO A 274 5.84 -3.85 24.72
CA PRO A 274 4.51 -4.44 24.65
C PRO A 274 4.59 -5.96 24.51
N LEU A 275 3.65 -6.67 25.13
CA LEU A 275 3.47 -8.09 24.95
C LEU A 275 2.61 -8.34 23.69
N VAL A 276 3.16 -9.01 22.70
CA VAL A 276 2.52 -9.30 21.42
C VAL A 276 2.35 -10.80 21.24
N ALA A 277 1.14 -11.25 20.85
CA ALA A 277 0.86 -12.65 20.53
C ALA A 277 0.94 -12.90 19.02
N ALA A 278 1.44 -14.06 18.63
CA ALA A 278 1.59 -14.44 17.23
C ALA A 278 0.26 -14.82 16.53
N GLY A 279 -0.75 -15.31 17.28
CA GLY A 279 -2.03 -15.79 16.72
C GLY A 279 -1.87 -17.04 15.84
N LEU A 280 -2.82 -17.25 14.92
CA LEU A 280 -2.79 -18.36 13.97
C LEU A 280 -2.31 -17.91 12.58
N PRO A 281 -1.52 -18.72 11.86
CA PRO A 281 -1.04 -18.39 10.51
C PRO A 281 -2.17 -18.07 9.52
N SER A 282 -3.31 -18.73 9.63
CA SER A 282 -4.48 -18.50 8.77
C SER A 282 -5.13 -17.12 8.96
N GLU A 283 -4.98 -16.50 10.13
CA GLU A 283 -5.54 -15.17 10.41
C GLU A 283 -4.82 -14.05 9.62
N LEU A 284 -3.56 -14.27 9.21
CA LEU A 284 -2.81 -13.32 8.39
C LEU A 284 -3.51 -13.00 7.07
N LEU A 285 -4.22 -13.97 6.48
CA LEU A 285 -4.92 -13.80 5.21
C LEU A 285 -5.97 -12.67 5.24
N THR A 286 -6.53 -12.39 6.41
CA THR A 286 -7.56 -11.37 6.61
C THR A 286 -7.08 -10.14 7.39
N ARG A 287 -5.89 -10.21 7.97
CA ARG A 287 -5.34 -9.17 8.86
C ARG A 287 -4.16 -8.40 8.25
N ARG A 288 -3.64 -8.87 7.11
CA ARG A 288 -2.57 -8.15 6.39
C ARG A 288 -3.13 -7.44 5.16
N PRO A 289 -3.00 -6.12 5.07
CA PRO A 289 -3.55 -5.35 3.95
C PRO A 289 -2.84 -5.67 2.63
N ASP A 290 -1.55 -6.02 2.61
CA ASP A 290 -0.81 -6.42 1.42
C ASP A 290 -1.30 -7.75 0.82
N VAL A 291 -1.66 -8.72 1.66
CA VAL A 291 -2.26 -9.99 1.23
C VAL A 291 -3.67 -9.75 0.66
N VAL A 292 -4.48 -8.91 1.32
CA VAL A 292 -5.82 -8.54 0.84
C VAL A 292 -5.75 -7.73 -0.45
N MET A 293 -4.74 -6.87 -0.63
CA MET A 293 -4.48 -6.16 -1.89
C MET A 293 -4.23 -7.16 -3.03
N ALA A 294 -3.36 -8.15 -2.81
CA ALA A 294 -3.02 -9.16 -3.81
C ALA A 294 -4.23 -10.04 -4.17
N GLU A 295 -5.03 -10.47 -3.19
CA GLU A 295 -6.29 -11.21 -3.40
C GLU A 295 -7.29 -10.39 -4.21
N THR A 296 -7.49 -9.12 -3.83
CA THR A 296 -8.47 -8.24 -4.48
C THR A 296 -8.05 -7.93 -5.92
N SER A 297 -6.74 -7.78 -6.17
CA SER A 297 -6.18 -7.62 -7.51
C SER A 297 -6.39 -8.87 -8.38
N LEU A 298 -6.22 -10.06 -7.83
CA LEU A 298 -6.54 -11.32 -8.51
C LEU A 298 -8.04 -11.40 -8.87
N ARG A 299 -8.92 -11.04 -7.94
CA ARG A 299 -10.37 -11.00 -8.20
C ARG A 299 -10.74 -9.98 -9.28
N ALA A 300 -10.04 -8.85 -9.35
CA ALA A 300 -10.21 -7.87 -10.42
C ALA A 300 -9.79 -8.43 -11.78
N ALA A 301 -8.67 -9.16 -11.85
CA ALA A 301 -8.22 -9.81 -13.08
C ALA A 301 -9.18 -10.91 -13.54
N HIS A 302 -9.74 -11.70 -12.61
CA HIS A 302 -10.76 -12.68 -12.91
C HIS A 302 -12.02 -12.01 -13.54
N ALA A 303 -12.45 -10.88 -13.00
CA ALA A 303 -13.56 -10.11 -13.58
C ALA A 303 -13.19 -9.53 -14.98
N ASN A 304 -11.96 -9.09 -15.20
CA ASN A 304 -11.47 -8.66 -16.51
C ASN A 304 -11.46 -9.82 -17.53
N LEU A 305 -11.05 -11.01 -17.13
CA LEU A 305 -11.12 -12.20 -17.99
C LEU A 305 -12.58 -12.54 -18.35
N ALA A 306 -13.51 -12.41 -17.42
CA ALA A 306 -14.94 -12.58 -17.70
C ALA A 306 -15.44 -11.54 -18.72
N ALA A 307 -15.00 -10.28 -18.61
CA ALA A 307 -15.32 -9.22 -19.57
C ALA A 307 -14.74 -9.54 -20.97
N ALA A 308 -13.48 -9.99 -21.04
CA ALA A 308 -12.82 -10.36 -22.31
C ALA A 308 -13.50 -11.56 -22.98
N ARG A 309 -13.96 -12.56 -22.21
CA ARG A 309 -14.78 -13.67 -22.73
C ARG A 309 -16.12 -13.18 -23.25
N ALA A 310 -16.81 -12.31 -22.50
CA ALA A 310 -18.08 -11.73 -22.89
C ALA A 310 -17.99 -10.88 -24.17
N ALA A 311 -16.84 -10.22 -24.41
CA ALA A 311 -16.58 -9.42 -25.61
C ALA A 311 -16.50 -10.24 -26.91
N MET A 312 -16.36 -11.57 -26.81
CA MET A 312 -16.36 -12.48 -27.97
C MET A 312 -17.78 -12.78 -28.51
N PHE A 313 -18.83 -12.43 -27.77
CA PHE A 313 -20.22 -12.63 -28.15
C PHE A 313 -20.80 -11.42 -28.90
N PRO A 314 -21.96 -11.57 -29.59
CA PRO A 314 -22.62 -10.48 -30.28
C PRO A 314 -22.95 -9.30 -29.37
N ASN A 315 -22.67 -8.08 -29.83
CA ASN A 315 -23.04 -6.86 -29.13
C ASN A 315 -24.40 -6.35 -29.61
N LEU A 316 -25.34 -6.10 -28.70
CA LEU A 316 -26.66 -5.53 -28.97
C LEU A 316 -26.68 -4.07 -28.48
N THR A 317 -26.79 -3.14 -29.43
CA THR A 317 -26.89 -1.70 -29.16
C THR A 317 -28.27 -1.17 -29.51
N LEU A 318 -28.90 -0.45 -28.59
CA LEU A 318 -30.11 0.30 -28.78
C LEU A 318 -29.78 1.78 -28.91
N THR A 319 -30.21 2.42 -29.99
CA THR A 319 -30.03 3.86 -30.20
C THR A 319 -31.38 4.50 -30.48
N ALA A 320 -31.68 5.59 -29.80
CA ALA A 320 -32.85 6.42 -30.08
C ALA A 320 -32.41 7.87 -30.25
N ALA A 321 -32.97 8.57 -31.22
CA ALA A 321 -32.70 9.96 -31.40
C ALA A 321 -33.98 10.73 -31.75
N ALA A 322 -34.10 11.97 -31.26
CA ALA A 322 -35.20 12.88 -31.56
C ALA A 322 -34.68 14.33 -31.65
N GLY A 323 -35.14 15.07 -32.63
CA GLY A 323 -34.66 16.43 -32.82
C GLY A 323 -35.21 17.09 -34.06
N VAL A 324 -34.48 18.02 -34.59
CA VAL A 324 -34.79 18.80 -35.80
C VAL A 324 -33.67 18.71 -36.81
N GLN A 325 -34.02 18.63 -38.09
CA GLN A 325 -33.02 18.58 -39.16
C GLN A 325 -33.54 19.28 -40.42
N ASN A 326 -32.66 19.70 -41.30
CA ASN A 326 -32.92 20.19 -42.63
C ASN A 326 -32.27 19.24 -43.66
N PRO A 327 -32.99 18.79 -44.76
CA PRO A 327 -34.37 19.21 -45.13
C PRO A 327 -35.40 18.58 -44.22
N ALA A 328 -36.45 19.34 -43.95
CA ALA A 328 -37.58 18.96 -43.12
C ALA A 328 -38.31 17.76 -43.68
N LEU A 329 -38.59 16.73 -42.85
CA LEU A 329 -39.71 15.83 -43.12
C LEU A 329 -41.01 16.64 -43.11
N PRO A 330 -41.80 16.59 -44.16
CA PRO A 330 -42.97 17.46 -44.24
C PRO A 330 -43.99 17.11 -43.16
N ALA A 331 -44.41 18.13 -42.44
CA ALA A 331 -45.76 18.27 -41.93
C ALA A 331 -46.09 17.96 -40.48
N ILE A 332 -45.32 18.32 -39.44
CA ILE A 332 -45.99 18.45 -38.13
C ILE A 332 -45.68 19.77 -37.38
N VAL A 333 -44.61 20.49 -37.69
CA VAL A 333 -44.34 21.80 -37.03
C VAL A 333 -44.06 22.89 -38.05
N ASN A 334 -45.12 23.59 -38.44
CA ASN A 334 -45.14 24.63 -39.46
C ASN A 334 -44.66 26.02 -38.94
N THR A 335 -43.65 26.09 -38.11
CA THR A 335 -43.24 27.39 -37.56
C THR A 335 -41.97 27.97 -38.17
N ILE A 336 -41.10 27.14 -38.77
CA ILE A 336 -39.94 27.62 -39.52
C ILE A 336 -39.87 26.88 -40.86
N PRO A 337 -39.92 27.57 -42.00
CA PRO A 337 -39.85 26.93 -43.31
C PRO A 337 -38.56 26.11 -43.46
N GLY A 338 -38.68 24.82 -43.83
CA GLY A 338 -37.54 23.93 -44.06
C GLY A 338 -37.00 23.21 -42.85
N VAL A 339 -37.64 23.26 -41.67
CA VAL A 339 -37.26 22.55 -40.46
C VAL A 339 -38.39 21.61 -40.06
N GLY A 340 -38.08 20.33 -39.83
CA GLY A 340 -39.05 19.34 -39.37
C GLY A 340 -38.52 18.47 -38.21
N PRO A 341 -39.46 17.95 -37.39
CA PRO A 341 -39.08 16.97 -36.35
C PRO A 341 -38.60 15.67 -37.01
N SER A 342 -37.54 15.11 -36.44
CA SER A 342 -37.02 13.82 -36.81
C SER A 342 -36.89 12.94 -35.57
N TYR A 343 -37.28 11.70 -35.69
CA TYR A 343 -37.03 10.69 -34.63
C TYR A 343 -36.61 9.37 -35.25
N SER A 344 -35.74 8.65 -34.55
CA SER A 344 -35.32 7.30 -34.94
C SER A 344 -35.15 6.40 -33.72
N ALA A 345 -35.41 5.12 -33.90
CA ALA A 345 -35.08 4.08 -32.92
C ALA A 345 -34.48 2.90 -33.68
N ILE A 346 -33.27 2.50 -33.30
CA ILE A 346 -32.47 1.50 -33.99
C ILE A 346 -32.02 0.46 -32.97
N ALA A 347 -32.22 -0.81 -33.29
CA ALA A 347 -31.59 -1.93 -32.58
C ALA A 347 -30.54 -2.56 -33.52
N GLY A 348 -29.28 -2.46 -33.15
CA GLY A 348 -28.14 -3.01 -33.90
C GLY A 348 -27.54 -4.22 -33.22
N LEU A 349 -27.40 -5.34 -33.94
CA LEU A 349 -26.67 -6.53 -33.48
C LEU A 349 -25.40 -6.64 -34.30
N THR A 350 -24.24 -6.65 -33.64
CA THR A 350 -22.94 -6.76 -34.32
C THR A 350 -22.15 -7.93 -33.74
N GLN A 351 -21.74 -8.86 -34.62
CA GLN A 351 -20.83 -9.96 -34.28
C GLN A 351 -19.63 -9.93 -35.22
N PRO A 352 -18.42 -9.70 -34.75
CA PRO A 352 -17.21 -9.89 -35.55
C PRO A 352 -17.06 -11.39 -35.91
N ILE A 353 -16.99 -11.67 -37.21
CA ILE A 353 -16.77 -13.04 -37.71
C ILE A 353 -15.29 -13.29 -37.93
N PHE A 354 -14.57 -12.27 -38.37
CA PHE A 354 -13.13 -12.34 -38.60
C PHE A 354 -12.46 -11.02 -38.21
N ASP A 355 -11.60 -11.09 -37.20
CA ASP A 355 -10.86 -9.93 -36.65
C ASP A 355 -9.36 -10.20 -36.51
N HIS A 356 -8.84 -11.15 -37.31
CA HIS A 356 -7.43 -11.60 -37.27
C HIS A 356 -6.99 -12.12 -35.88
N GLY A 357 -7.92 -12.61 -35.08
CA GLY A 357 -7.66 -13.19 -33.74
C GLY A 357 -7.53 -12.15 -32.62
N ARG A 358 -7.88 -10.88 -32.85
CA ARG A 358 -7.76 -9.80 -31.86
C ARG A 358 -8.51 -10.08 -30.55
N LEU A 359 -9.78 -10.51 -30.62
CA LEU A 359 -10.55 -10.85 -29.43
C LEU A 359 -10.03 -12.08 -28.71
N ALA A 360 -9.56 -13.11 -29.46
CA ALA A 360 -8.91 -14.27 -28.87
C ALA A 360 -7.61 -13.88 -28.13
N ALA A 361 -6.78 -13.03 -28.74
CA ALA A 361 -5.56 -12.52 -28.11
C ALA A 361 -5.85 -11.68 -26.85
N GLN A 362 -6.91 -10.85 -26.87
CA GLN A 362 -7.35 -10.10 -25.67
C GLN A 362 -7.80 -11.03 -24.52
N ARG A 363 -8.51 -12.11 -24.82
CA ARG A 363 -8.86 -13.13 -23.83
C ARG A 363 -7.60 -13.82 -23.29
N ASP A 364 -6.66 -14.19 -24.15
CA ASP A 364 -5.42 -14.86 -23.75
C ASP A 364 -4.51 -13.95 -22.90
N GLU A 365 -4.45 -12.66 -23.24
CA GLU A 365 -3.80 -11.63 -22.40
C GLU A 365 -4.44 -11.55 -21.00
N ALA A 366 -5.78 -11.46 -20.93
CA ALA A 366 -6.50 -11.41 -19.66
C ALA A 366 -6.30 -12.69 -18.84
N LEU A 367 -6.25 -13.88 -19.49
CA LEU A 367 -5.95 -15.16 -18.83
C LEU A 367 -4.51 -15.19 -18.30
N ALA A 368 -3.54 -14.74 -19.08
CA ALA A 368 -2.15 -14.66 -18.63
C ALA A 368 -1.99 -13.71 -17.44
N LYS A 369 -2.70 -12.57 -17.45
CA LYS A 369 -2.72 -11.62 -16.33
C LYS A 369 -3.35 -12.20 -15.06
N GLU A 370 -4.42 -12.99 -15.17
CA GLU A 370 -5.01 -13.71 -14.04
C GLU A 370 -4.01 -14.71 -13.43
N GLN A 371 -3.28 -15.47 -14.25
CA GLN A 371 -2.27 -16.42 -13.78
C GLN A 371 -1.06 -15.71 -13.13
N GLU A 372 -0.63 -14.59 -13.67
CA GLU A 372 0.41 -13.73 -13.07
C GLU A 372 -0.02 -13.29 -11.66
N LEU A 373 -1.24 -12.76 -11.52
CA LEU A 373 -1.74 -12.27 -10.22
C LEU A 373 -2.04 -13.41 -9.24
N LEU A 374 -2.39 -14.61 -9.72
CA LEU A 374 -2.46 -15.79 -8.87
C LEU A 374 -1.10 -16.16 -8.29
N ALA A 375 -0.04 -16.11 -9.09
CA ALA A 375 1.32 -16.34 -8.61
C ALA A 375 1.74 -15.24 -7.61
N THR A 376 1.41 -13.97 -7.88
CA THR A 376 1.66 -12.83 -6.97
C THR A 376 0.93 -13.00 -5.64
N TYR A 377 -0.32 -13.41 -5.64
CA TYR A 377 -1.08 -13.68 -4.41
C TYR A 377 -0.45 -14.81 -3.58
N ARG A 378 -0.04 -15.91 -4.23
CA ARG A 378 0.68 -16.99 -3.54
C ARG A 378 2.00 -16.52 -2.94
N ALA A 379 2.75 -15.71 -3.67
CA ALA A 379 4.00 -15.12 -3.18
C ALA A 379 3.75 -14.21 -1.96
N ALA A 380 2.69 -13.39 -1.98
CA ALA A 380 2.32 -12.53 -0.85
C ALA A 380 1.99 -13.34 0.42
N ILE A 381 1.26 -14.45 0.28
CA ILE A 381 0.98 -15.35 1.41
C ILE A 381 2.28 -15.93 1.98
N ILE A 382 3.15 -16.48 1.13
CA ILE A 382 4.41 -17.07 1.59
C ILE A 382 5.29 -16.00 2.25
N ALA A 383 5.40 -14.82 1.64
CA ALA A 383 6.16 -13.71 2.21
C ALA A 383 5.62 -13.30 3.58
N SER A 384 4.30 -13.22 3.74
CA SER A 384 3.66 -12.88 5.02
C SER A 384 4.00 -13.88 6.14
N LEU A 385 4.01 -15.18 5.84
CA LEU A 385 4.41 -16.22 6.78
C LEU A 385 5.89 -16.12 7.15
N VAL A 386 6.76 -15.90 6.16
CA VAL A 386 8.21 -15.74 6.37
C VAL A 386 8.50 -14.49 7.21
N ASP A 387 7.79 -13.39 6.99
CA ASP A 387 7.97 -12.16 7.78
C ASP A 387 7.66 -12.40 9.26
N VAL A 388 6.56 -13.10 9.55
CA VAL A 388 6.18 -13.40 10.93
C VAL A 388 7.17 -14.35 11.59
N GLU A 389 7.58 -15.43 10.91
CA GLU A 389 8.57 -16.37 11.45
C GLU A 389 9.92 -15.71 11.74
N LYS A 390 10.40 -14.86 10.82
CA LYS A 390 11.63 -14.07 11.05
C LYS A 390 11.48 -13.14 12.26
N ALA A 391 10.36 -12.41 12.35
CA ALA A 391 10.13 -11.50 13.46
C ALA A 391 10.06 -12.24 14.81
N LEU A 392 9.36 -13.37 14.87
CA LEU A 392 9.27 -14.22 16.06
C LEU A 392 10.63 -14.78 16.47
N SER A 393 11.39 -15.32 15.51
CA SER A 393 12.75 -15.83 15.74
C SER A 393 13.69 -14.74 16.26
N THR A 394 13.61 -13.52 15.71
CA THR A 394 14.40 -12.37 16.17
C THR A 394 14.04 -11.98 17.60
N VAL A 395 12.75 -11.91 17.93
CA VAL A 395 12.28 -11.61 19.30
C VAL A 395 12.78 -12.67 20.26
N GLN A 396 12.63 -13.94 19.93
CA GLN A 396 13.10 -15.06 20.76
C GLN A 396 14.63 -15.04 20.98
N HIS A 397 15.40 -14.77 19.91
CA HIS A 397 16.85 -14.63 20.00
C HIS A 397 17.24 -13.50 20.96
N LEU A 398 16.63 -12.31 20.82
CA LEU A 398 16.91 -11.18 21.69
C LEU A 398 16.51 -11.42 23.14
N ASP A 399 15.43 -12.18 23.39
CA ASP A 399 15.09 -12.63 24.75
C ASP A 399 16.14 -13.54 25.34
N ALA A 400 16.64 -14.49 24.56
CA ALA A 400 17.66 -15.45 25.02
C ALA A 400 19.00 -14.78 25.36
N VAL A 401 19.39 -13.70 24.69
CA VAL A 401 20.67 -13.01 24.94
C VAL A 401 20.57 -11.87 25.96
N ARG A 402 19.38 -11.54 26.45
CA ARG A 402 19.14 -10.42 27.40
C ARG A 402 20.03 -10.53 28.64
N GLU A 403 20.01 -11.66 29.31
CA GLU A 403 20.76 -11.88 30.54
C GLU A 403 22.28 -11.82 30.29
N PHE A 404 22.74 -12.34 29.17
CA PHE A 404 24.15 -12.28 28.80
C PHE A 404 24.63 -10.85 28.54
N GLN A 405 23.80 -10.02 27.87
CA GLN A 405 24.12 -8.62 27.65
C GLN A 405 24.20 -7.82 28.95
N GLN A 406 23.25 -8.01 29.85
CA GLN A 406 23.25 -7.39 31.18
C GLN A 406 24.45 -7.84 32.02
N GLY A 407 24.76 -9.15 32.01
CA GLY A 407 25.90 -9.73 32.71
C GLY A 407 27.22 -9.18 32.18
N ASN A 408 27.36 -9.05 30.85
CA ASN A 408 28.57 -8.49 30.22
C ASN A 408 28.85 -7.06 30.71
N VAL A 409 27.84 -6.20 30.76
CA VAL A 409 27.99 -4.83 31.27
C VAL A 409 28.43 -4.86 32.77
N ALA A 410 27.73 -5.62 33.60
CA ALA A 410 27.99 -5.66 35.04
C ALA A 410 29.41 -6.17 35.36
N GLU A 411 29.88 -7.22 34.67
CA GLU A 411 31.22 -7.76 34.91
C GLU A 411 32.31 -6.86 34.31
N SER A 412 32.07 -6.20 33.17
CA SER A 412 33.02 -5.25 32.60
C SER A 412 33.16 -4.00 33.48
N GLU A 413 32.10 -3.57 34.16
CA GLU A 413 32.12 -2.46 35.12
C GLU A 413 32.96 -2.81 36.34
N ARG A 414 32.78 -4.01 36.95
CA ARG A 414 33.57 -4.52 38.07
C ARG A 414 35.05 -4.65 37.70
N ALA A 415 35.34 -5.15 36.48
CA ALA A 415 36.71 -5.27 35.97
C ALA A 415 37.39 -3.90 35.83
N PHE A 416 36.71 -2.91 35.27
CA PHE A 416 37.23 -1.56 35.13
C PHE A 416 37.46 -0.88 36.47
N GLU A 417 36.51 -0.94 37.40
CA GLU A 417 36.64 -0.38 38.75
C GLU A 417 37.85 -1.01 39.49
N GLY A 418 38.01 -2.32 39.41
CA GLY A 418 39.12 -3.03 40.01
C GLY A 418 40.47 -2.67 39.40
N ALA A 419 40.57 -2.54 38.06
CA ALA A 419 41.76 -2.10 37.36
C ALA A 419 42.13 -0.66 37.69
N GLN A 420 41.16 0.24 37.73
CA GLN A 420 41.33 1.65 38.07
C GLN A 420 41.87 1.83 39.49
N LEU A 421 41.30 1.11 40.47
CA LEU A 421 41.75 1.16 41.87
C LEU A 421 43.18 0.63 42.02
N ARG A 422 43.56 -0.48 41.37
CA ARG A 422 44.93 -1.02 41.39
C ARG A 422 45.92 -0.05 40.74
N TYR A 423 45.59 0.54 39.61
CA TYR A 423 46.45 1.51 38.92
C TYR A 423 46.68 2.78 39.77
N GLN A 424 45.64 3.28 40.42
CA GLN A 424 45.75 4.44 41.33
C GLN A 424 46.65 4.17 42.51
N ARG A 425 46.62 2.92 43.05
CA ARG A 425 47.46 2.49 44.16
C ARG A 425 48.90 2.06 43.75
N GLY A 426 49.22 2.14 42.44
CA GLY A 426 50.51 1.75 41.92
C GLY A 426 50.79 0.24 41.86
N SER A 427 49.77 -0.59 42.10
CA SER A 427 49.87 -2.05 42.07
C SER A 427 49.30 -2.66 40.77
N GLY A 428 48.77 -1.86 39.84
CA GLY A 428 48.24 -2.30 38.55
C GLY A 428 49.04 -1.67 37.41
N ASP A 429 48.97 -2.35 36.25
CA ASP A 429 49.59 -1.85 35.03
C ASP A 429 48.60 -1.01 34.20
N PHE A 430 49.17 -0.13 33.35
CA PHE A 430 48.41 0.78 32.51
C PHE A 430 47.60 0.05 31.42
N LEU A 431 48.16 -1.02 30.84
CA LEU A 431 47.48 -1.76 29.75
C LEU A 431 46.22 -2.44 30.23
N THR A 432 46.24 -3.05 31.43
CA THR A 432 45.04 -3.65 32.06
C THR A 432 43.94 -2.58 32.30
N LEU A 433 44.32 -1.38 32.76
CA LEU A 433 43.38 -0.27 32.93
C LEU A 433 42.75 0.16 31.56
N LEU A 434 43.59 0.39 30.55
CA LEU A 434 43.13 0.82 29.23
C LEU A 434 42.21 -0.21 28.56
N GLU A 435 42.57 -1.52 28.67
CA GLU A 435 41.77 -2.58 28.07
C GLU A 435 40.45 -2.78 28.81
N SER A 436 40.42 -2.73 30.13
CA SER A 436 39.19 -2.82 30.90
C SER A 436 38.24 -1.61 30.63
N GLN A 437 38.79 -0.42 30.42
CA GLN A 437 38.02 0.75 30.01
C GLN A 437 37.37 0.56 28.62
N ARG A 438 38.13 0.08 27.64
CA ARG A 438 37.64 -0.21 26.29
C ARG A 438 36.54 -1.27 26.31
N THR A 439 36.75 -2.33 27.09
CA THR A 439 35.77 -3.42 27.25
C THR A 439 34.45 -2.89 27.84
N LEU A 440 34.56 -2.10 28.91
CA LEU A 440 33.35 -1.52 29.53
C LEU A 440 32.57 -0.60 28.58
N TYR A 441 33.30 0.29 27.87
CA TYR A 441 32.64 1.16 26.87
C TYR A 441 31.95 0.35 25.79
N ALA A 442 32.65 -0.65 25.21
CA ALA A 442 32.08 -1.52 24.20
C ALA A 442 30.85 -2.29 24.70
N ALA A 443 30.88 -2.80 25.93
CA ALA A 443 29.76 -3.50 26.54
C ALA A 443 28.54 -2.60 26.74
N ARG A 444 28.72 -1.38 27.21
CA ARG A 444 27.64 -0.39 27.37
C ARG A 444 27.03 0.04 26.05
N ASP A 445 27.87 0.35 25.06
CA ASP A 445 27.42 0.73 23.71
C ASP A 445 26.64 -0.42 23.03
N GLN A 446 27.15 -1.66 23.15
CA GLN A 446 26.48 -2.85 22.64
C GLN A 446 25.13 -3.11 23.34
N PHE A 447 25.04 -2.83 24.66
CA PHE A 447 23.78 -2.96 25.38
C PHE A 447 22.74 -1.94 24.94
N ALA A 448 23.14 -0.69 24.67
CA ALA A 448 22.23 0.32 24.09
C ALA A 448 21.73 -0.11 22.69
N GLN A 449 22.61 -0.65 21.83
CA GLN A 449 22.22 -1.20 20.53
C GLN A 449 21.29 -2.42 20.67
N TYR A 450 21.52 -3.30 21.64
CA TYR A 450 20.62 -4.41 21.95
C TYR A 450 19.23 -3.93 22.33
N ARG A 451 19.11 -2.89 23.16
CA ARG A 451 17.81 -2.30 23.55
C ARG A 451 17.06 -1.76 22.34
N LEU A 452 17.74 -1.04 21.44
CA LEU A 452 17.17 -0.59 20.18
C LEU A 452 16.68 -1.77 19.35
N ALA A 453 17.54 -2.75 19.09
CA ALA A 453 17.19 -3.93 18.28
C ALA A 453 15.97 -4.67 18.83
N ARG A 454 15.79 -4.68 20.15
CA ARG A 454 14.64 -5.28 20.82
C ARG A 454 13.35 -4.53 20.52
N LEU A 455 13.36 -3.19 20.59
CA LEU A 455 12.20 -2.36 20.27
C LEU A 455 11.83 -2.45 18.78
N GLU A 456 12.82 -2.43 17.89
CA GLU A 456 12.63 -2.60 16.44
C GLU A 456 12.07 -3.99 16.08
N ALA A 457 12.52 -5.05 16.79
CA ALA A 457 11.98 -6.39 16.59
C ALA A 457 10.48 -6.46 16.96
N LEU A 458 10.06 -5.78 18.03
CA LEU A 458 8.65 -5.70 18.43
C LEU A 458 7.82 -4.89 17.41
N VAL A 459 8.33 -3.79 16.88
CA VAL A 459 7.70 -3.02 15.79
C VAL A 459 7.57 -3.91 14.54
N THR A 460 8.63 -4.61 14.19
CA THR A 460 8.64 -5.52 13.03
C THR A 460 7.63 -6.65 13.20
N LEU A 461 7.51 -7.23 14.41
CA LEU A 461 6.51 -8.23 14.71
C LEU A 461 5.08 -7.67 14.60
N CYS A 462 4.81 -6.48 15.15
CA CYS A 462 3.52 -5.81 15.01
C CYS A 462 3.15 -5.57 13.54
N LYS A 463 4.10 -5.10 12.72
CA LYS A 463 3.91 -4.92 11.27
C LYS A 463 3.63 -6.25 10.55
N ALA A 464 4.43 -7.28 10.82
CA ALA A 464 4.30 -8.60 10.21
C ALA A 464 2.93 -9.23 10.51
N LEU A 465 2.40 -8.98 11.70
CA LEU A 465 1.05 -9.37 12.11
C LEU A 465 -0.07 -8.47 11.56
N GLY A 466 0.25 -7.45 10.76
CA GLY A 466 -0.72 -6.54 10.15
C GLY A 466 -1.11 -5.34 11.02
N GLY A 467 -0.42 -5.07 12.14
CA GLY A 467 -0.59 -3.86 12.95
C GLY A 467 -2.03 -3.61 13.43
N GLY A 468 -2.80 -4.66 13.69
CA GLY A 468 -4.21 -4.54 14.10
C GLY A 468 -5.18 -4.14 12.98
N TRP A 469 -4.74 -4.13 11.73
CA TRP A 469 -5.61 -3.88 10.60
C TRP A 469 -6.68 -4.97 10.48
N ASN A 470 -7.90 -4.56 10.07
CA ASN A 470 -9.02 -5.46 9.85
C ASN A 470 -9.83 -4.97 8.64
N ALA A 471 -10.02 -5.84 7.65
CA ALA A 471 -10.74 -5.55 6.42
C ALA A 471 -12.18 -5.03 6.64
N SER A 472 -12.91 -5.56 7.63
CA SER A 472 -14.27 -5.13 7.93
C SER A 472 -14.34 -3.73 8.54
N ALA A 473 -13.41 -3.39 9.43
CA ALA A 473 -13.31 -2.06 10.03
C ALA A 473 -12.84 -1.01 9.01
N ALA A 474 -11.98 -1.39 8.06
CA ALA A 474 -11.56 -0.53 6.96
C ALA A 474 -12.73 -0.17 6.03
N ALA A 475 -13.55 -1.17 5.66
CA ALA A 475 -14.74 -0.95 4.84
C ALA A 475 -15.79 -0.05 5.50
N THR A 476 -15.97 -0.13 6.81
CA THR A 476 -16.90 0.72 7.57
C THR A 476 -16.42 2.17 7.60
N ARG A 477 -15.12 2.42 7.81
CA ARG A 477 -14.53 3.76 7.77
C ARG A 477 -14.65 4.42 6.40
N ASP A 478 -14.39 3.68 5.32
CA ASP A 478 -14.53 4.19 3.96
C ASP A 478 -16.00 4.55 3.64
N ALA A 479 -16.98 3.83 4.21
CA ALA A 479 -18.40 4.14 4.08
C ALA A 479 -18.82 5.41 4.87
N GLU A 480 -18.20 5.70 5.99
CA GLU A 480 -18.44 6.92 6.79
C GLU A 480 -17.82 8.18 6.17
N ILE A 481 -16.66 8.06 5.52
CA ILE A 481 -15.96 9.17 4.87
C ILE A 481 -16.64 9.58 3.55
N ALA A 482 -17.25 8.64 2.83
CA ALA A 482 -17.89 8.89 1.54
C ALA A 482 -19.02 9.94 1.54
N PRO A 483 -19.88 10.10 2.57
CA PRO A 483 -20.89 11.17 2.59
C PRO A 483 -20.33 12.55 2.91
N ALA A 484 -19.21 12.66 3.66
CA ALA A 484 -18.60 13.96 4.00
C ALA A 484 -17.94 14.65 2.79
N ALA A 485 -17.35 13.88 1.89
CA ALA A 485 -16.77 14.39 0.64
C ALA A 485 -17.85 14.94 -0.30
N ARG A 486 -19.03 14.30 -0.37
CA ARG A 486 -20.16 14.76 -1.17
C ARG A 486 -20.81 16.06 -0.66
N ALA A 487 -20.75 16.32 0.65
CA ALA A 487 -21.28 17.54 1.24
C ALA A 487 -20.36 18.76 0.97
N HIS A 488 -19.07 18.54 0.79
CA HIS A 488 -18.12 19.61 0.48
C HIS A 488 -18.20 20.04 -0.99
N ASP A 489 -18.39 19.12 -1.92
CA ASP A 489 -18.59 19.42 -3.36
C ASP A 489 -19.93 20.13 -3.64
N ALA A 490 -20.97 19.83 -2.86
CA ALA A 490 -22.26 20.48 -2.98
C ALA A 490 -22.30 21.91 -2.37
N ALA A 491 -21.33 22.28 -1.56
CA ALA A 491 -21.21 23.62 -0.96
C ALA A 491 -20.28 24.54 -1.77
N SER A 492 -19.56 24.02 -2.75
CA SER A 492 -18.63 24.76 -3.62
C SER A 492 -19.12 24.92 -5.07
N SER A 493 -20.32 24.43 -5.40
CA SER A 493 -21.05 24.66 -6.65
C SER A 493 -22.15 25.69 -6.45
#